data_2d428e6eb63e832b2f783c42aa110d32
#
_entry.id   2d428e6eb63e832b2f783c42aa110d32
#
_cell.length_a   1.000
_cell.length_b   1.000
_cell.length_c   1.000
_cell.angle_alpha   90.00
_cell.angle_beta   90.00
_cell.angle_gamma   90.00
#
_symmetry.space_group_name_H-M   'P 1'
#
loop_
_entity.id
_entity.type
_entity.pdbx_description
1 polymer ?
#
loop_
_entity_poly.entity_id
_entity_poly.type
_entity_poly.pdbx_seq_one_letter_code
_entity_poly.pdbx_strand_id
1 'polypeptide(L)'
;MSETRRGTFENVVHEGAAAPPLPVDEYLAELDRLIAAHDYFGQDKVIPAIGRGAASREVVQRVALEFYYLGRWMTPEFALLVANAPDAYAFTMDASQHYHHWAQNLADEAGYLRDPNHVQMKVAFCHQLGLSDDDIRAYRPLPETIAMTFTMLYYVRRSYEEGLAVFGYAGERVAAGSGYARTLYEGLQRHYGLPVRNFEVHAYAEPDHGDKAGRIFRLVATPRAVQDRCREAIRNYLLVAEARVRAMNRWVE
;
A
#
# COMPACT_ATOMS: atom_id res chain seq x y z
N MET A 1 -43.05 -15.84 33.85
CA MET A 1 -42.82 -15.82 32.39
C MET A 1 -42.15 -14.48 32.04
N SER A 2 -40.86 -14.50 31.79
CA SER A 2 -40.03 -13.32 31.56
C SER A 2 -39.89 -13.12 30.04
N GLU A 3 -40.44 -12.03 29.52
CA GLU A 3 -40.25 -11.63 28.13
C GLU A 3 -38.84 -11.12 27.92
N THR A 4 -38.07 -11.89 27.15
CA THR A 4 -36.76 -11.52 26.70
C THR A 4 -36.91 -10.45 25.60
N ARG A 5 -36.63 -9.19 25.90
CA ARG A 5 -36.51 -8.12 24.91
C ARG A 5 -35.37 -8.46 23.94
N ARG A 6 -35.69 -8.85 22.72
CA ARG A 6 -34.76 -8.85 21.60
C ARG A 6 -34.46 -7.41 21.26
N GLY A 7 -33.23 -6.99 21.54
CA GLY A 7 -32.72 -5.71 21.05
C GLY A 7 -32.63 -5.73 19.51
N THR A 8 -33.52 -5.03 18.87
CA THR A 8 -33.38 -4.68 17.46
C THR A 8 -32.29 -3.61 17.37
N PHE A 9 -31.18 -3.93 16.69
CA PHE A 9 -30.26 -2.91 16.23
C PHE A 9 -31.01 -2.11 15.15
N GLU A 10 -31.63 -1.03 15.53
CA GLU A 10 -32.07 -0.02 14.59
C GLU A 10 -30.80 0.62 13.99
N ASN A 11 -30.56 0.36 12.71
CA ASN A 11 -29.64 1.16 11.93
C ASN A 11 -30.19 2.59 11.92
N VAL A 12 -29.66 3.45 12.77
CA VAL A 12 -29.94 4.87 12.73
C VAL A 12 -29.23 5.41 11.49
N VAL A 13 -29.91 5.29 10.36
CA VAL A 13 -29.57 6.07 9.17
C VAL A 13 -30.02 7.49 9.50
N HIS A 14 -29.07 8.32 9.92
CA HIS A 14 -29.32 9.76 9.94
C HIS A 14 -29.50 10.25 8.50
N GLU A 15 -30.72 10.30 8.03
CA GLU A 15 -31.13 11.06 6.85
C GLU A 15 -31.04 12.58 7.15
N GLY A 16 -29.87 13.04 7.55
CA GLY A 16 -29.50 14.45 7.40
C GLY A 16 -29.19 14.68 5.94
N ALA A 17 -29.74 15.74 5.33
CA ALA A 17 -29.38 16.14 3.97
C ALA A 17 -27.85 16.07 3.84
N ALA A 18 -27.34 15.19 3.00
CA ALA A 18 -25.91 14.97 2.86
C ALA A 18 -25.25 16.30 2.49
N ALA A 19 -24.25 16.74 3.26
CA ALA A 19 -23.52 17.95 2.94
C ALA A 19 -23.02 17.88 1.48
N PRO A 20 -22.94 19.00 0.76
CA PRO A 20 -22.43 19.00 -0.60
C PRO A 20 -20.99 18.44 -0.63
N PRO A 21 -20.55 17.84 -1.75
CA PRO A 21 -19.17 17.42 -1.87
C PRO A 21 -18.22 18.61 -1.75
N LEU A 22 -17.05 18.39 -1.16
CA LEU A 22 -15.98 19.38 -1.21
C LEU A 22 -15.49 19.54 -2.65
N PRO A 23 -15.07 20.74 -3.05
CA PRO A 23 -14.25 20.90 -4.24
C PRO A 23 -13.08 19.92 -4.19
N VAL A 24 -12.78 19.27 -5.30
CA VAL A 24 -11.80 18.17 -5.33
C VAL A 24 -10.44 18.59 -4.77
N ASP A 25 -9.99 19.82 -5.08
CA ASP A 25 -8.71 20.32 -4.57
C ASP A 25 -8.70 20.49 -3.05
N GLU A 26 -9.80 20.94 -2.46
CA GLU A 26 -9.94 21.06 -1.01
C GLU A 26 -9.95 19.69 -0.34
N TYR A 27 -10.66 18.74 -0.96
CA TYR A 27 -10.73 17.36 -0.48
C TYR A 27 -9.35 16.68 -0.52
N LEU A 28 -8.61 16.81 -1.62
CA LEU A 28 -7.26 16.25 -1.71
C LEU A 28 -6.30 16.91 -0.72
N ALA A 29 -6.40 18.22 -0.52
CA ALA A 29 -5.60 18.91 0.50
C ALA A 29 -5.95 18.47 1.93
N GLU A 30 -7.22 18.10 2.20
CA GLU A 30 -7.61 17.50 3.48
C GLU A 30 -6.97 16.12 3.66
N LEU A 31 -7.00 15.28 2.61
CA LEU A 31 -6.36 13.95 2.65
C LEU A 31 -4.84 14.05 2.80
N ASP A 32 -4.20 15.01 2.15
CA ASP A 32 -2.76 15.22 2.30
C ASP A 32 -2.40 15.62 3.74
N ARG A 33 -3.21 16.45 4.39
CA ARG A 33 -3.02 16.76 5.82
C ARG A 33 -3.24 15.54 6.71
N LEU A 34 -4.23 14.70 6.39
CA LEU A 34 -4.47 13.45 7.11
C LEU A 34 -3.27 12.51 6.97
N ILE A 35 -2.75 12.33 5.77
CA ILE A 35 -1.56 11.50 5.49
C ILE A 35 -0.34 12.05 6.22
N ALA A 36 -0.10 13.37 6.15
CA ALA A 36 1.02 14.00 6.83
C ALA A 36 0.97 13.89 8.36
N ALA A 37 -0.24 13.89 8.94
CA ALA A 37 -0.44 13.72 10.38
C ALA A 37 -0.06 12.30 10.87
N HIS A 38 -0.06 11.33 9.96
CA HIS A 38 0.27 9.93 10.24
C HIS A 38 1.65 9.50 9.74
N ASP A 39 2.46 10.35 9.19
CA ASP A 39 3.79 10.15 8.59
C ASP A 39 4.54 8.88 9.05
N TYR A 40 4.00 7.71 8.68
CA TYR A 40 4.53 6.42 9.13
C TYR A 40 5.92 6.11 8.56
N PHE A 41 6.29 6.68 7.39
CA PHE A 41 7.65 6.58 6.87
C PHE A 41 8.63 7.45 7.66
N GLY A 42 8.24 8.66 8.08
CA GLY A 42 9.08 9.51 8.92
C GLY A 42 9.29 8.93 10.33
N GLN A 43 8.36 8.09 10.81
CA GLN A 43 8.48 7.39 12.09
C GLN A 43 9.30 6.09 11.99
N ASP A 44 9.63 5.60 10.79
CA ASP A 44 10.37 4.35 10.59
C ASP A 44 11.83 4.50 11.03
N LYS A 45 12.28 3.63 11.94
CA LYS A 45 13.67 3.55 12.40
C LYS A 45 14.46 2.43 11.71
N VAL A 46 13.77 1.42 11.17
CA VAL A 46 14.37 0.21 10.62
C VAL A 46 14.99 0.49 9.25
N ILE A 47 14.25 1.12 8.35
CA ILE A 47 14.75 1.47 7.01
C ILE A 47 16.00 2.37 7.11
N PRO A 48 15.99 3.48 7.89
CA PRO A 48 17.18 4.28 8.10
C PRO A 48 18.33 3.52 8.77
N ALA A 49 18.05 2.58 9.69
CA ALA A 49 19.09 1.76 10.31
C ALA A 49 19.79 0.84 9.28
N ILE A 50 19.02 0.21 8.38
CA ILE A 50 19.56 -0.55 7.26
C ILE A 50 20.36 0.36 6.32
N GLY A 51 19.82 1.54 5.99
CA GLY A 51 20.49 2.52 5.14
C GLY A 51 21.89 2.94 5.66
N ARG A 52 22.08 2.96 6.97
CA ARG A 52 23.37 3.28 7.62
C ARG A 52 24.22 2.06 7.99
N GLY A 53 23.78 0.84 7.72
CA GLY A 53 24.47 -0.38 8.13
C GLY A 53 24.41 -0.66 9.63
N ALA A 54 23.47 -0.05 10.35
CA ALA A 54 23.33 -0.19 11.80
C ALA A 54 22.39 -1.33 12.21
N ALA A 55 21.62 -1.89 11.28
CA ALA A 55 20.75 -3.04 11.54
C ALA A 55 21.54 -4.36 11.52
N SER A 56 21.22 -5.29 12.42
CA SER A 56 21.78 -6.63 12.35
C SER A 56 21.30 -7.40 11.12
N ARG A 57 22.05 -8.42 10.70
CA ARG A 57 21.62 -9.31 9.59
C ARG A 57 20.25 -9.95 9.87
N GLU A 58 19.98 -10.31 11.12
CA GLU A 58 18.70 -10.86 11.53
C GLU A 58 17.54 -9.86 11.32
N VAL A 59 17.74 -8.60 11.63
CA VAL A 59 16.75 -7.54 11.35
C VAL A 59 16.50 -7.42 9.85
N VAL A 60 17.55 -7.45 9.03
CA VAL A 60 17.41 -7.43 7.56
C VAL A 60 16.65 -8.66 7.05
N GLN A 61 16.90 -9.86 7.62
CA GLN A 61 16.13 -11.07 7.30
C GLN A 61 14.65 -10.92 7.63
N ARG A 62 14.31 -10.39 8.82
CA ARG A 62 12.92 -10.13 9.22
C ARG A 62 12.25 -9.14 8.26
N VAL A 63 12.95 -8.06 7.90
CA VAL A 63 12.45 -7.09 6.92
C VAL A 63 12.18 -7.74 5.57
N ALA A 64 13.09 -8.60 5.07
CA ALA A 64 12.89 -9.31 3.82
C ALA A 64 11.62 -10.18 3.82
N LEU A 65 11.39 -10.91 4.93
CA LEU A 65 10.23 -11.76 5.11
C LEU A 65 8.92 -10.96 5.20
N GLU A 66 8.92 -9.81 5.89
CA GLU A 66 7.77 -8.90 5.97
C GLU A 66 7.45 -8.29 4.59
N PHE A 67 8.46 -7.87 3.84
CA PHE A 67 8.29 -7.36 2.49
C PHE A 67 7.81 -8.44 1.52
N TYR A 68 8.29 -9.67 1.66
CA TYR A 68 7.77 -10.81 0.91
C TYR A 68 6.29 -11.04 1.22
N TYR A 69 5.91 -11.09 2.52
CA TYR A 69 4.54 -11.35 2.92
C TYR A 69 3.58 -10.29 2.39
N LEU A 70 3.90 -9.01 2.57
CA LEU A 70 3.10 -7.90 2.04
C LEU A 70 3.07 -7.94 0.50
N GLY A 71 4.23 -8.05 -0.11
CA GLY A 71 4.40 -7.90 -1.55
C GLY A 71 3.79 -9.03 -2.39
N ARG A 72 3.59 -10.23 -1.83
CA ARG A 72 2.94 -11.34 -2.56
C ARG A 72 1.47 -11.06 -2.90
N TRP A 73 0.86 -10.08 -2.26
CA TRP A 73 -0.52 -9.68 -2.51
C TRP A 73 -0.65 -8.53 -3.52
N MET A 74 0.45 -7.85 -3.86
CA MET A 74 0.43 -6.69 -4.78
C MET A 74 -0.19 -7.05 -6.13
N THR A 75 0.25 -8.11 -6.79
CA THR A 75 -0.33 -8.55 -8.07
C THR A 75 -1.83 -8.83 -7.98
N PRO A 76 -2.36 -9.60 -6.98
CA PRO A 76 -3.79 -9.73 -6.77
C PRO A 76 -4.52 -8.41 -6.51
N GLU A 77 -3.93 -7.48 -5.79
CA GLU A 77 -4.51 -6.17 -5.47
C GLU A 77 -4.63 -5.30 -6.73
N PHE A 78 -3.59 -5.24 -7.56
CA PHE A 78 -3.65 -4.57 -8.87
C PHE A 78 -4.69 -5.21 -9.79
N ALA A 79 -4.77 -6.54 -9.84
CA ALA A 79 -5.75 -7.24 -10.65
C ALA A 79 -7.19 -6.92 -10.22
N LEU A 80 -7.45 -6.86 -8.91
CA LEU A 80 -8.75 -6.46 -8.36
C LEU A 80 -9.07 -5.00 -8.65
N LEU A 81 -8.09 -4.12 -8.55
CA LEU A 81 -8.28 -2.71 -8.87
C LEU A 81 -8.67 -2.53 -10.34
N VAL A 82 -7.97 -3.22 -11.26
CA VAL A 82 -8.30 -3.23 -12.69
C VAL A 82 -9.70 -3.81 -12.94
N ALA A 83 -10.03 -4.94 -12.29
CA ALA A 83 -11.33 -5.60 -12.46
C ALA A 83 -12.50 -4.78 -11.92
N ASN A 84 -12.29 -3.94 -10.93
CA ASN A 84 -13.32 -3.07 -10.34
C ASN A 84 -13.41 -1.70 -11.02
N ALA A 85 -12.54 -1.40 -11.99
CA ALA A 85 -12.61 -0.14 -12.72
C ALA A 85 -13.95 -0.05 -13.48
N PRO A 86 -14.68 1.08 -13.39
CA PRO A 86 -15.95 1.25 -14.08
C PRO A 86 -15.79 1.14 -15.59
N ASP A 87 -16.76 0.50 -16.26
CA ASP A 87 -16.78 0.34 -17.73
C ASP A 87 -16.62 1.67 -18.48
N ALA A 88 -17.18 2.76 -17.92
CA ALA A 88 -17.04 4.09 -18.50
C ALA A 88 -15.58 4.52 -18.73
N TYR A 89 -14.64 4.00 -17.93
CA TYR A 89 -13.21 4.31 -18.09
C TYR A 89 -12.55 3.60 -19.27
N ALA A 90 -13.15 2.53 -19.79
CA ALA A 90 -12.67 1.88 -20.99
C ALA A 90 -13.05 2.64 -22.27
N PHE A 91 -14.05 3.51 -22.21
CA PHE A 91 -14.63 4.17 -23.40
C PHE A 91 -14.31 5.66 -23.56
N THR A 92 -13.78 6.30 -22.54
CA THR A 92 -13.36 7.71 -22.63
C THR A 92 -11.85 7.80 -22.77
N MET A 93 -11.35 8.63 -23.69
CA MET A 93 -9.91 8.77 -23.93
C MET A 93 -9.14 9.17 -22.69
N ASP A 94 -9.68 10.08 -21.89
CA ASP A 94 -9.05 10.54 -20.65
C ASP A 94 -9.03 9.45 -19.57
N ALA A 95 -10.10 8.67 -19.47
CA ALA A 95 -10.20 7.59 -18.51
C ALA A 95 -9.47 6.32 -18.96
N SER A 96 -9.35 6.06 -20.26
CA SER A 96 -8.58 4.92 -20.78
C SER A 96 -7.10 4.98 -20.41
N GLN A 97 -6.51 6.18 -20.32
CA GLN A 97 -5.15 6.35 -19.84
C GLN A 97 -4.98 5.83 -18.40
N HIS A 98 -5.99 5.96 -17.56
CA HIS A 98 -5.98 5.51 -16.18
C HIS A 98 -6.14 4.00 -16.07
N TYR A 99 -7.02 3.41 -16.87
CA TYR A 99 -7.14 1.96 -16.98
C TYR A 99 -5.82 1.34 -17.48
N HIS A 100 -5.22 1.91 -18.53
CA HIS A 100 -3.92 1.47 -19.04
C HIS A 100 -2.81 1.56 -18.00
N HIS A 101 -2.81 2.60 -17.18
CA HIS A 101 -1.81 2.74 -16.11
C HIS A 101 -1.87 1.57 -15.13
N TRP A 102 -3.05 1.22 -14.63
CA TRP A 102 -3.19 0.11 -13.69
C TRP A 102 -2.94 -1.25 -14.33
N ALA A 103 -3.33 -1.43 -15.58
CA ALA A 103 -3.00 -2.62 -16.35
C ALA A 103 -1.48 -2.73 -16.60
N GLN A 104 -0.79 -1.61 -16.83
CA GLN A 104 0.66 -1.57 -16.93
C GLN A 104 1.33 -1.94 -15.61
N ASN A 105 0.90 -1.36 -14.49
CA ASN A 105 1.43 -1.70 -13.18
C ASN A 105 1.21 -3.19 -12.84
N LEU A 106 0.06 -3.76 -13.20
CA LEU A 106 -0.18 -5.19 -13.07
C LEU A 106 0.81 -6.01 -13.91
N ALA A 107 1.10 -5.58 -15.13
CA ALA A 107 2.07 -6.25 -16.00
C ALA A 107 3.51 -6.13 -15.45
N ASP A 108 3.87 -4.97 -14.86
CA ASP A 108 5.15 -4.75 -14.18
C ASP A 108 5.30 -5.68 -12.99
N GLU A 109 4.28 -5.77 -12.11
CA GLU A 109 4.26 -6.70 -10.98
C GLU A 109 4.39 -8.17 -11.41
N ALA A 110 3.82 -8.52 -12.57
CA ALA A 110 3.92 -9.84 -13.17
C ALA A 110 5.23 -10.09 -13.94
N GLY A 111 6.12 -9.08 -14.08
CA GLY A 111 7.42 -9.19 -14.74
C GLY A 111 7.32 -9.21 -16.28
N TYR A 112 6.23 -8.73 -16.88
CA TYR A 112 5.98 -8.73 -18.34
C TYR A 112 6.23 -10.09 -19.02
N LEU A 113 6.21 -11.19 -18.27
CA LEU A 113 6.55 -12.54 -18.72
C LEU A 113 8.01 -12.69 -19.21
N ARG A 114 8.89 -11.76 -18.91
CA ARG A 114 10.30 -11.74 -19.38
C ARG A 114 11.29 -11.72 -18.23
N ASP A 115 11.01 -10.86 -17.22
CA ASP A 115 11.84 -10.70 -16.03
C ASP A 115 11.23 -11.45 -14.83
N PRO A 116 11.99 -11.70 -13.77
CA PRO A 116 11.41 -12.15 -12.52
C PRO A 116 10.31 -11.17 -12.09
N ASN A 117 9.14 -11.69 -11.74
CA ASN A 117 8.09 -10.87 -11.15
C ASN A 117 8.52 -10.36 -9.75
N HIS A 118 7.82 -9.35 -9.24
CA HIS A 118 8.21 -8.72 -7.97
C HIS A 118 8.18 -9.69 -6.78
N VAL A 119 7.31 -10.70 -6.78
CA VAL A 119 7.32 -11.76 -5.75
C VAL A 119 8.60 -12.59 -5.82
N GLN A 120 9.01 -12.99 -7.03
CA GLN A 120 10.27 -13.72 -7.23
C GLN A 120 11.49 -12.90 -6.83
N MET A 121 11.48 -11.57 -7.09
CA MET A 121 12.54 -10.67 -6.63
C MET A 121 12.63 -10.62 -5.11
N LYS A 122 11.48 -10.62 -4.40
CA LYS A 122 11.42 -10.65 -2.93
C LYS A 122 11.90 -11.99 -2.36
N VAL A 123 11.56 -13.11 -3.02
CA VAL A 123 12.09 -14.44 -2.66
C VAL A 123 13.60 -14.47 -2.86
N ALA A 124 14.10 -13.96 -4.00
CA ALA A 124 15.53 -13.86 -4.25
C ALA A 124 16.27 -13.04 -3.19
N PHE A 125 15.65 -11.96 -2.68
CA PHE A 125 16.21 -11.20 -1.56
C PHE A 125 16.30 -12.04 -0.28
N CYS A 126 15.29 -12.84 0.05
CA CYS A 126 15.34 -13.77 1.17
C CYS A 126 16.47 -14.78 1.01
N HIS A 127 16.63 -15.35 -0.18
CA HIS A 127 17.73 -16.31 -0.48
C HIS A 127 19.12 -15.67 -0.36
N GLN A 128 19.32 -14.43 -0.84
CA GLN A 128 20.58 -13.69 -0.66
C GLN A 128 20.95 -13.50 0.82
N LEU A 129 19.98 -13.49 1.70
CA LEU A 129 20.15 -13.43 3.15
C LEU A 129 20.39 -14.80 3.80
N GLY A 130 20.38 -15.88 3.01
CA GLY A 130 20.57 -17.26 3.48
C GLY A 130 19.30 -17.94 4.01
N LEU A 131 18.13 -17.34 3.78
CA LEU A 131 16.85 -17.97 4.11
C LEU A 131 16.47 -18.99 3.05
N SER A 132 16.03 -20.15 3.47
CA SER A 132 15.53 -21.21 2.59
C SER A 132 14.05 -21.00 2.24
N ASP A 133 13.56 -21.74 1.25
CA ASP A 133 12.13 -21.77 0.95
C ASP A 133 11.27 -22.24 2.14
N ASP A 134 11.82 -23.13 2.97
CA ASP A 134 11.13 -23.60 4.17
C ASP A 134 11.04 -22.49 5.23
N ASP A 135 12.10 -21.70 5.40
CA ASP A 135 12.07 -20.53 6.29
C ASP A 135 11.03 -19.52 5.83
N ILE A 136 10.96 -19.24 4.52
CA ILE A 136 9.98 -18.31 3.93
C ILE A 136 8.56 -18.84 4.13
N ARG A 137 8.31 -20.13 3.90
CA ARG A 137 6.98 -20.74 4.09
C ARG A 137 6.58 -20.84 5.55
N ALA A 138 7.51 -21.08 6.46
CA ALA A 138 7.27 -21.21 7.88
C ALA A 138 7.10 -19.87 8.59
N TYR A 139 7.52 -18.77 7.94
CA TYR A 139 7.50 -17.45 8.57
C TYR A 139 6.10 -17.04 9.01
N ARG A 140 6.01 -16.49 10.20
CA ARG A 140 4.80 -15.87 10.75
C ARG A 140 5.00 -14.37 10.80
N PRO A 141 4.36 -13.60 9.90
CA PRO A 141 4.52 -12.15 9.85
C PRO A 141 3.92 -11.49 11.09
N LEU A 142 4.32 -10.25 11.33
CA LEU A 142 3.72 -9.42 12.36
C LEU A 142 2.19 -9.34 12.17
N PRO A 143 1.40 -9.41 13.24
CA PRO A 143 -0.04 -9.20 13.17
C PRO A 143 -0.42 -7.91 12.46
N GLU A 144 0.39 -6.85 12.65
CA GLU A 144 0.21 -5.55 12.01
C GLU A 144 0.45 -5.60 10.50
N THR A 145 1.40 -6.41 10.03
CA THR A 145 1.62 -6.63 8.58
C THR A 145 0.44 -7.39 7.97
N ILE A 146 -0.07 -8.40 8.68
CA ILE A 146 -1.30 -9.11 8.29
C ILE A 146 -2.47 -8.13 8.20
N ALA A 147 -2.65 -7.30 9.24
CA ALA A 147 -3.73 -6.30 9.28
C ALA A 147 -3.62 -5.31 8.13
N MET A 148 -2.42 -4.78 7.85
CA MET A 148 -2.18 -3.86 6.73
C MET A 148 -2.53 -4.49 5.39
N THR A 149 -2.04 -5.72 5.14
CA THR A 149 -2.33 -6.46 3.91
C THR A 149 -3.83 -6.66 3.70
N PHE A 150 -4.53 -7.15 4.74
CA PHE A 150 -5.97 -7.39 4.61
C PHE A 150 -6.81 -6.12 4.60
N THR A 151 -6.33 -5.02 5.18
CA THR A 151 -6.96 -3.70 5.03
C THR A 151 -6.90 -3.23 3.57
N MET A 152 -5.75 -3.33 2.91
CA MET A 152 -5.60 -3.00 1.49
C MET A 152 -6.51 -3.90 0.65
N LEU A 153 -6.42 -5.21 0.83
CA LEU A 153 -7.22 -6.19 0.11
C LEU A 153 -8.74 -5.99 0.31
N TYR A 154 -9.17 -5.62 1.51
CA TYR A 154 -10.57 -5.31 1.80
C TYR A 154 -11.08 -4.14 0.96
N TYR A 155 -10.33 -3.03 0.91
CA TYR A 155 -10.75 -1.84 0.19
C TYR A 155 -10.68 -1.99 -1.34
N VAL A 156 -9.67 -2.67 -1.88
CA VAL A 156 -9.63 -2.93 -3.33
C VAL A 156 -10.73 -3.90 -3.79
N ARG A 157 -11.24 -4.75 -2.90
CA ARG A 157 -12.38 -5.63 -3.19
C ARG A 157 -13.71 -4.94 -3.05
N ARG A 158 -13.81 -3.93 -2.22
CA ARG A 158 -15.06 -3.24 -1.88
C ARG A 158 -15.53 -2.30 -2.97
N SER A 159 -14.65 -1.44 -3.47
CA SER A 159 -14.92 -0.57 -4.61
C SER A 159 -13.62 -0.07 -5.26
N TYR A 160 -13.75 0.36 -6.51
CA TYR A 160 -12.63 0.96 -7.24
C TYR A 160 -12.10 2.21 -6.52
N GLU A 161 -12.99 3.11 -6.09
CA GLU A 161 -12.62 4.39 -5.48
C GLU A 161 -11.91 4.20 -4.14
N GLU A 162 -12.41 3.31 -3.29
CA GLU A 162 -11.78 3.02 -1.99
C GLU A 162 -10.45 2.27 -2.17
N GLY A 163 -10.39 1.34 -3.13
CA GLY A 163 -9.15 0.66 -3.50
C GLY A 163 -8.11 1.66 -4.01
N LEU A 164 -8.51 2.56 -4.89
CA LEU A 164 -7.65 3.61 -5.44
C LEU A 164 -7.17 4.58 -4.35
N ALA A 165 -8.06 4.94 -3.40
CA ALA A 165 -7.72 5.80 -2.28
C ALA A 165 -6.64 5.20 -1.37
N VAL A 166 -6.80 3.92 -1.01
CA VAL A 166 -5.89 3.22 -0.09
C VAL A 166 -4.61 2.80 -0.81
N PHE A 167 -4.75 2.05 -1.90
CA PHE A 167 -3.61 1.45 -2.59
C PHE A 167 -2.82 2.48 -3.38
N GLY A 168 -3.51 3.29 -4.22
CA GLY A 168 -2.85 4.26 -5.08
C GLY A 168 -2.47 5.55 -4.35
N TYR A 169 -3.45 6.23 -3.74
CA TYR A 169 -3.24 7.57 -3.19
C TYR A 169 -2.47 7.58 -1.87
N ALA A 170 -2.86 6.76 -0.90
CA ALA A 170 -2.21 6.70 0.41
C ALA A 170 -1.06 5.68 0.48
N GLY A 171 -1.07 4.65 -0.36
CA GLY A 171 -0.01 3.64 -0.41
C GLY A 171 1.11 4.01 -1.37
N GLU A 172 0.89 3.80 -2.67
CA GLU A 172 1.94 3.95 -3.69
C GLU A 172 2.52 5.36 -3.78
N ARG A 173 1.65 6.39 -3.80
CA ARG A 173 2.11 7.78 -3.89
C ARG A 173 3.00 8.16 -2.70
N VAL A 174 2.62 7.75 -1.49
CA VAL A 174 3.40 8.05 -0.28
C VAL A 174 4.69 7.24 -0.24
N ALA A 175 4.64 5.96 -0.62
CA ALA A 175 5.83 5.12 -0.71
C ALA A 175 6.84 5.66 -1.73
N ALA A 176 6.38 6.02 -2.92
CA ALA A 176 7.24 6.62 -3.95
C ALA A 176 7.89 7.94 -3.48
N GLY A 177 7.13 8.81 -2.79
CA GLY A 177 7.61 10.08 -2.25
C GLY A 177 8.56 9.95 -1.06
N SER A 178 8.54 8.85 -0.32
CA SER A 178 9.35 8.66 0.88
C SER A 178 10.84 8.37 0.64
N GLY A 179 11.19 7.89 -0.56
CA GLY A 179 12.54 7.48 -0.91
C GLY A 179 13.03 6.20 -0.22
N TYR A 180 12.12 5.44 0.41
CA TYR A 180 12.49 4.23 1.17
C TYR A 180 13.22 3.19 0.32
N ALA A 181 12.78 2.99 -0.92
CA ALA A 181 13.36 2.00 -1.80
C ALA A 181 14.82 2.32 -2.15
N ARG A 182 15.15 3.60 -2.39
CA ARG A 182 16.52 4.05 -2.62
C ARG A 182 17.37 3.87 -1.37
N THR A 183 16.86 4.26 -0.20
CA THR A 183 17.55 4.08 1.09
C THR A 183 17.89 2.61 1.33
N LEU A 184 16.93 1.70 1.09
CA LEU A 184 17.16 0.26 1.20
C LEU A 184 18.15 -0.25 0.16
N TYR A 185 17.98 0.10 -1.11
CA TYR A 185 18.87 -0.36 -2.18
C TYR A 185 20.32 0.02 -1.91
N GLU A 186 20.58 1.30 -1.68
CA GLU A 186 21.94 1.81 -1.44
C GLU A 186 22.54 1.26 -0.14
N GLY A 187 21.75 1.19 0.93
CA GLY A 187 22.17 0.66 2.22
C GLY A 187 22.52 -0.83 2.16
N LEU A 188 21.65 -1.64 1.56
CA LEU A 188 21.84 -3.07 1.41
C LEU A 188 23.07 -3.38 0.55
N GLN A 189 23.25 -2.67 -0.54
CA GLN A 189 24.43 -2.82 -1.41
C GLN A 189 25.71 -2.43 -0.67
N ARG A 190 25.73 -1.26 -0.04
CA ARG A 190 26.95 -0.68 0.59
C ARG A 190 27.40 -1.42 1.84
N HIS A 191 26.46 -1.78 2.71
CA HIS A 191 26.77 -2.29 4.05
C HIS A 191 26.62 -3.80 4.22
N TYR A 192 25.81 -4.43 3.36
CA TYR A 192 25.53 -5.87 3.47
C TYR A 192 25.98 -6.67 2.23
N GLY A 193 26.46 -5.99 1.18
CA GLY A 193 26.88 -6.65 -0.06
C GLY A 193 25.73 -7.27 -0.84
N LEU A 194 24.52 -6.75 -0.68
CA LEU A 194 23.29 -7.29 -1.24
C LEU A 194 22.72 -6.39 -2.35
N PRO A 195 22.94 -6.70 -3.63
CA PRO A 195 22.31 -5.98 -4.75
C PRO A 195 20.87 -6.46 -4.95
N VAL A 196 19.93 -5.88 -4.20
CA VAL A 196 18.53 -6.35 -4.21
C VAL A 196 17.76 -5.74 -5.37
N ARG A 197 17.51 -6.51 -6.42
CA ARG A 197 16.84 -6.09 -7.65
C ARG A 197 15.47 -5.45 -7.40
N ASN A 198 14.70 -5.96 -6.44
CA ASN A 198 13.39 -5.38 -6.12
C ASN A 198 13.49 -3.91 -5.73
N PHE A 199 14.43 -3.54 -4.87
CA PHE A 199 14.59 -2.15 -4.46
C PHE A 199 15.28 -1.31 -5.51
N GLU A 200 16.14 -1.89 -6.34
CA GLU A 200 16.74 -1.20 -7.49
C GLU A 200 15.67 -0.70 -8.45
N VAL A 201 14.75 -1.56 -8.90
CA VAL A 201 13.69 -1.16 -9.82
C VAL A 201 12.78 -0.09 -9.22
N HIS A 202 12.42 -0.19 -7.94
CA HIS A 202 11.59 0.82 -7.28
C HIS A 202 12.34 2.13 -6.95
N ALA A 203 13.66 2.09 -6.74
CA ALA A 203 14.46 3.28 -6.49
C ALA A 203 14.60 4.18 -7.72
N TYR A 204 14.56 3.56 -8.90
CA TYR A 204 14.79 4.22 -10.19
C TYR A 204 13.58 4.15 -11.12
N ALA A 205 12.52 3.40 -10.75
CA ALA A 205 11.24 3.49 -11.43
C ALA A 205 10.73 4.94 -11.33
N GLU A 206 10.21 5.43 -12.42
CA GLU A 206 9.89 6.83 -12.65
C GLU A 206 9.18 7.51 -11.48
N PRO A 207 9.60 8.73 -11.09
CA PRO A 207 8.91 9.56 -10.08
C PRO A 207 7.42 9.79 -10.39
N ASP A 208 7.03 9.53 -11.64
CA ASP A 208 5.71 9.75 -12.23
C ASP A 208 4.60 8.79 -11.71
N HIS A 209 4.96 7.66 -11.06
CA HIS A 209 3.96 6.69 -10.58
C HIS A 209 3.05 7.28 -9.47
N GLY A 210 3.64 8.01 -8.53
CA GLY A 210 2.88 8.67 -7.47
C GLY A 210 1.94 9.76 -7.97
N ASP A 211 2.39 10.56 -8.91
CA ASP A 211 1.59 11.63 -9.52
C ASP A 211 0.44 11.08 -10.36
N LYS A 212 0.64 9.95 -11.05
CA LYS A 212 -0.42 9.29 -11.83
C LYS A 212 -1.56 8.81 -10.91
N ALA A 213 -1.25 8.16 -9.80
CA ALA A 213 -2.26 7.72 -8.83
C ALA A 213 -3.09 8.89 -8.29
N GLY A 214 -2.46 10.02 -7.98
CA GLY A 214 -3.14 11.25 -7.56
C GLY A 214 -4.07 11.83 -8.62
N ARG A 215 -3.61 11.88 -9.89
CA ARG A 215 -4.44 12.35 -11.01
C ARG A 215 -5.67 11.47 -11.25
N ILE A 216 -5.51 10.16 -11.17
CA ILE A 216 -6.63 9.21 -11.34
C ILE A 216 -7.64 9.39 -10.19
N PHE A 217 -7.14 9.45 -8.95
CA PHE A 217 -8.01 9.60 -7.79
C PHE A 217 -8.84 10.89 -7.82
N ARG A 218 -8.25 11.97 -8.34
CA ARG A 218 -8.95 13.24 -8.57
C ARG A 218 -10.23 13.10 -9.40
N LEU A 219 -10.24 12.20 -10.39
CA LEU A 219 -11.39 12.02 -11.29
C LEU A 219 -12.56 11.31 -10.62
N VAL A 220 -12.29 10.42 -9.68
CA VAL A 220 -13.31 9.59 -9.02
C VAL A 220 -13.78 10.19 -7.70
N ALA A 221 -13.00 11.04 -7.06
CA ALA A 221 -13.25 11.61 -5.73
C ALA A 221 -14.22 12.81 -5.76
N THR A 222 -15.21 12.81 -6.64
CA THR A 222 -16.14 13.94 -6.83
C THR A 222 -17.44 13.83 -6.02
N PRO A 223 -18.12 12.68 -5.89
CA PRO A 223 -19.33 12.58 -5.09
C PRO A 223 -19.04 12.60 -3.59
N ARG A 224 -19.87 13.26 -2.80
CA ARG A 224 -19.71 13.35 -1.33
C ARG A 224 -19.61 11.98 -0.66
N ALA A 225 -20.47 11.06 -1.03
CA ALA A 225 -20.45 9.70 -0.48
C ALA A 225 -19.14 8.95 -0.79
N VAL A 226 -18.51 9.21 -1.94
CA VAL A 226 -17.19 8.66 -2.28
C VAL A 226 -16.13 9.33 -1.42
N GLN A 227 -16.15 10.66 -1.28
CA GLN A 227 -15.21 11.39 -0.43
C GLN A 227 -15.21 10.88 1.01
N ASP A 228 -16.39 10.67 1.59
CA ASP A 228 -16.50 10.18 2.97
C ASP A 228 -15.96 8.76 3.13
N ARG A 229 -16.33 7.83 2.23
CA ARG A 229 -15.81 6.46 2.26
C ARG A 229 -14.30 6.39 2.04
N CYS A 230 -13.78 7.14 1.08
CA CYS A 230 -12.35 7.15 0.79
C CYS A 230 -11.54 7.78 1.95
N ARG A 231 -12.06 8.83 2.60
CA ARG A 231 -11.42 9.42 3.79
C ARG A 231 -11.32 8.39 4.93
N GLU A 232 -12.40 7.67 5.19
CA GLU A 232 -12.42 6.60 6.19
C GLU A 232 -11.44 5.47 5.84
N ALA A 233 -11.44 5.04 4.59
CA ALA A 233 -10.55 4.01 4.09
C ALA A 233 -9.07 4.39 4.27
N ILE A 234 -8.70 5.61 3.89
CA ILE A 234 -7.34 6.13 4.08
C ILE A 234 -6.98 6.18 5.56
N ARG A 235 -7.86 6.70 6.42
CA ARG A 235 -7.61 6.75 7.87
C ARG A 235 -7.32 5.37 8.44
N ASN A 236 -8.15 4.38 8.10
CA ASN A 236 -7.98 3.01 8.58
C ASN A 236 -6.67 2.39 8.09
N TYR A 237 -6.31 2.62 6.84
CA TYR A 237 -5.01 2.20 6.29
C TYR A 237 -3.84 2.83 7.03
N LEU A 238 -3.86 4.14 7.25
CA LEU A 238 -2.79 4.86 7.95
C LEU A 238 -2.58 4.37 9.37
N LEU A 239 -3.66 4.07 10.10
CA LEU A 239 -3.59 3.53 11.47
C LEU A 239 -2.87 2.17 11.51
N VAL A 240 -3.15 1.27 10.56
CA VAL A 240 -2.48 -0.03 10.52
C VAL A 240 -1.05 0.08 9.99
N ALA A 241 -0.77 1.01 9.06
CA ALA A 241 0.58 1.30 8.59
C ALA A 241 1.48 1.82 9.72
N GLU A 242 0.99 2.78 10.52
CA GLU A 242 1.71 3.25 11.72
C GLU A 242 1.92 2.14 12.75
N ALA A 243 0.89 1.33 13.01
CA ALA A 243 1.01 0.22 13.96
C ALA A 243 2.12 -0.75 13.51
N ARG A 244 2.16 -1.07 12.21
CA ARG A 244 3.21 -1.91 11.62
C ARG A 244 4.59 -1.31 11.80
N VAL A 245 4.78 -0.04 11.48
CA VAL A 245 6.06 0.65 11.65
C VAL A 245 6.50 0.64 13.13
N ARG A 246 5.60 0.95 14.06
CA ARG A 246 5.90 0.87 15.50
C ARG A 246 6.31 -0.55 15.94
N ALA A 247 5.66 -1.58 15.40
CA ALA A 247 6.02 -2.96 15.71
C ALA A 247 7.42 -3.31 15.18
N MET A 248 7.73 -2.91 13.95
CA MET A 248 9.06 -3.14 13.34
C MET A 248 10.17 -2.36 14.06
N ASN A 249 9.89 -1.14 14.52
CA ASN A 249 10.90 -0.30 15.22
C ASN A 249 11.51 -0.98 16.44
N ARG A 250 10.76 -1.87 17.11
CA ARG A 250 11.28 -2.66 18.26
C ARG A 250 12.48 -3.56 17.91
N TRP A 251 12.73 -3.80 16.62
CA TRP A 251 13.85 -4.63 16.17
C TRP A 251 15.19 -3.89 16.21
N VAL A 252 15.16 -2.56 16.30
CA VAL A 252 16.34 -1.68 16.29
C VAL A 252 16.44 -0.79 17.54
N GLU A 253 15.52 -0.96 18.49
CA GLU A 253 15.57 -0.39 19.84
C GLU A 253 16.32 -1.32 20.79
#